data_c11a9e1a0ce94274494abb6170cbc06b
#
_entry.id   c11a9e1a0ce94274494abb6170cbc06b
#
_cell.length_a   1.000
_cell.length_b   1.000
_cell.length_c   1.000
_cell.angle_alpha   90.00
_cell.angle_beta   90.00
_cell.angle_gamma   90.00
#
_symmetry.space_group_name_H-M   'P 1'
#
loop_
_entity.id
_entity.type
_entity.pdbx_description
1 polymer ?
#
loop_
_entity_poly.entity_id
_entity_poly.type
_entity_poly.pdbx_seq_one_letter_code
_entity_poly.pdbx_strand_id
1 'polypeptide(L)'
;MALVSRAERKRRRCVALERLNSGMGVSEVSRTLVRDYGITRRSANLDINWASAQIVKNLDKYERKDLMAWLVTQTERVYLKALESNQLSAAIGSLNLMHRITIEAAEKKANKHYHGNCKF
;
A
#
# COMPACT_ATOMS: atom_id res chain seq x y z
N MET A 1 28.32 -22.65 -0.99
CA MET A 1 26.97 -22.10 -0.96
C MET A 1 26.27 -22.37 -2.28
N ALA A 2 25.14 -23.03 -2.23
CA ALA A 2 24.35 -23.23 -3.42
C ALA A 2 23.77 -21.87 -3.87
N LEU A 3 23.97 -21.54 -5.15
CA LEU A 3 23.34 -20.38 -5.75
C LEU A 3 21.82 -20.61 -5.78
N VAL A 4 21.08 -19.68 -5.23
CA VAL A 4 19.61 -19.70 -5.29
C VAL A 4 19.17 -19.58 -6.75
N SER A 5 18.37 -20.52 -7.23
CA SER A 5 17.87 -20.50 -8.58
C SER A 5 16.99 -19.28 -8.84
N ARG A 6 16.95 -18.82 -10.09
CA ARG A 6 16.04 -17.73 -10.50
C ARG A 6 14.58 -18.08 -10.20
N ALA A 7 14.22 -19.35 -10.38
CA ALA A 7 12.86 -19.84 -10.12
C ALA A 7 12.49 -19.71 -8.64
N GLU A 8 13.41 -20.06 -7.74
CA GLU A 8 13.20 -19.93 -6.29
C GLU A 8 13.08 -18.46 -5.87
N ARG A 9 13.96 -17.59 -6.40
CA ARG A 9 13.90 -16.16 -6.13
C ARG A 9 12.57 -15.57 -6.60
N LYS A 10 12.12 -15.91 -7.78
CA LYS A 10 10.85 -15.45 -8.34
C LYS A 10 9.68 -15.90 -7.46
N ARG A 11 9.67 -17.14 -7.06
CA ARG A 11 8.63 -17.70 -6.17
C ARG A 11 8.61 -16.96 -4.84
N ARG A 12 9.76 -16.75 -4.23
CA ARG A 12 9.90 -16.03 -2.96
C ARG A 12 9.41 -14.59 -3.07
N ARG A 13 9.72 -13.89 -4.16
CA ARG A 13 9.26 -12.53 -4.43
C ARG A 13 7.75 -12.46 -4.64
N CYS A 14 7.17 -13.45 -5.31
CA CYS A 14 5.72 -13.56 -5.45
C CYS A 14 5.04 -13.79 -4.10
N VAL A 15 5.63 -14.59 -3.22
CA VAL A 15 5.14 -14.79 -1.85
C VAL A 15 5.21 -13.49 -1.05
N ALA A 16 6.29 -12.73 -1.17
CA ALA A 16 6.42 -11.43 -0.52
C ALA A 16 5.30 -10.47 -0.97
N LEU A 17 5.05 -10.41 -2.26
CA LEU A 17 3.98 -9.58 -2.84
C LEU A 17 2.61 -9.99 -2.31
N GLU A 18 2.32 -11.28 -2.30
CA GLU A 18 1.06 -11.82 -1.80
C GLU A 18 0.84 -11.47 -0.33
N ARG A 19 1.86 -11.62 0.50
CA ARG A 19 1.79 -11.29 1.94
C ARG A 19 1.58 -9.81 2.18
N LEU A 20 2.28 -8.95 1.45
CA LEU A 20 2.06 -7.50 1.52
C LEU A 20 0.64 -7.12 1.11
N ASN A 21 0.12 -7.72 0.04
CA ASN A 21 -1.24 -7.47 -0.42
C ASN A 21 -2.30 -7.96 0.57
N SER A 22 -1.99 -8.95 1.39
CA SER A 22 -2.88 -9.43 2.43
C SER A 22 -2.91 -8.56 3.68
N GLY A 23 -2.08 -7.51 3.73
CA GLY A 23 -2.02 -6.57 4.84
C GLY A 23 -0.94 -6.85 5.86
N MET A 24 -0.05 -7.82 5.61
CA MET A 24 1.06 -8.12 6.49
C MET A 24 2.07 -6.96 6.47
N GLY A 25 2.56 -6.56 7.63
CA GLY A 25 3.55 -5.48 7.74
C GLY A 25 4.91 -5.88 7.17
N VAL A 26 5.68 -4.89 6.73
CA VAL A 26 7.01 -5.10 6.12
C VAL A 26 7.94 -5.91 7.02
N SER A 27 8.02 -5.56 8.30
CA SER A 27 8.87 -6.27 9.27
C SER A 27 8.44 -7.73 9.46
N GLU A 28 7.14 -7.98 9.45
CA GLU A 28 6.58 -9.32 9.59
C GLU A 28 6.87 -10.16 8.34
N VAL A 29 6.69 -9.58 7.15
CA VAL A 29 7.03 -10.27 5.90
C VAL A 29 8.51 -10.64 5.88
N SER A 30 9.40 -9.73 6.28
CA SER A 30 10.84 -9.99 6.37
C SER A 30 11.14 -11.18 7.27
N ARG A 31 10.57 -11.21 8.48
CA ARG A 31 10.75 -12.32 9.42
C ARG A 31 10.26 -13.65 8.86
N THR A 32 9.09 -13.64 8.21
CA THR A 32 8.52 -14.87 7.65
C THR A 32 9.34 -15.40 6.49
N LEU A 33 9.90 -14.54 5.64
CA LEU A 33 10.75 -14.95 4.53
C LEU A 33 12.07 -15.57 5.04
N VAL A 34 12.69 -14.96 6.05
CA VAL A 34 13.91 -15.49 6.67
C VAL A 34 13.62 -16.87 7.29
N ARG A 35 12.53 -17.00 8.01
CA ARG A 35 12.12 -18.26 8.65
C ARG A 35 11.81 -19.36 7.63
N ASP A 36 11.00 -19.05 6.63
CA ASP A 36 10.46 -20.05 5.70
C ASP A 36 11.47 -20.48 4.64
N TYR A 37 12.36 -19.60 4.23
CA TYR A 37 13.32 -19.85 3.14
C TYR A 37 14.78 -19.93 3.60
N GLY A 38 15.06 -19.66 4.87
CA GLY A 38 16.44 -19.70 5.38
C GLY A 38 17.36 -18.66 4.74
N ILE A 39 16.83 -17.57 4.26
CA ILE A 39 17.60 -16.50 3.62
C ILE A 39 18.04 -15.46 4.63
N THR A 40 18.98 -14.60 4.23
CA THR A 40 19.41 -13.47 5.06
C THR A 40 18.34 -12.38 5.09
N ARG A 41 18.38 -11.56 6.14
CA ARG A 41 17.50 -10.39 6.26
C ARG A 41 17.67 -9.43 5.06
N ARG A 42 18.91 -9.29 4.58
CA ARG A 42 19.21 -8.48 3.40
C ARG A 42 18.50 -9.01 2.16
N SER A 43 18.54 -10.31 1.93
CA SER A 43 17.84 -10.95 0.81
C SER A 43 16.33 -10.78 0.93
N ALA A 44 15.78 -10.94 2.14
CA ALA A 44 14.36 -10.71 2.39
C ALA A 44 13.96 -9.27 2.08
N ASN A 45 14.76 -8.29 2.48
CA ASN A 45 14.50 -6.88 2.20
C ASN A 45 14.55 -6.56 0.69
N LEU A 46 15.45 -7.20 -0.06
CA LEU A 46 15.48 -7.06 -1.52
C LEU A 46 14.21 -7.60 -2.17
N ASP A 47 13.70 -8.72 -1.67
CA ASP A 47 12.42 -9.28 -2.16
C ASP A 47 11.24 -8.36 -1.85
N ILE A 48 11.22 -7.79 -0.65
CA ILE A 48 10.19 -6.83 -0.24
C ILE A 48 10.25 -5.56 -1.08
N ASN A 49 11.45 -5.05 -1.36
CA ASN A 49 11.62 -3.88 -2.22
C ASN A 49 11.09 -4.13 -3.63
N TRP A 50 11.37 -5.31 -4.17
CA TRP A 50 10.82 -5.72 -5.46
C TRP A 50 9.28 -5.76 -5.42
N ALA A 51 8.71 -6.41 -4.39
CA ALA A 51 7.26 -6.53 -4.21
C ALA A 51 6.59 -5.16 -4.06
N SER A 52 7.18 -4.28 -3.27
CA SER A 52 6.69 -2.90 -3.09
C SER A 52 6.70 -2.12 -4.40
N ALA A 53 7.75 -2.28 -5.21
CA ALA A 53 7.82 -1.67 -6.53
C ALA A 53 6.72 -2.18 -7.47
N GLN A 54 6.36 -3.46 -7.38
CA GLN A 54 5.23 -4.02 -8.15
C GLN A 54 3.90 -3.41 -7.74
N ILE A 55 3.69 -3.21 -6.44
CA ILE A 55 2.47 -2.57 -5.92
C ILE A 55 2.35 -1.15 -6.47
N VAL A 56 3.42 -0.36 -6.40
CA VAL A 56 3.44 1.01 -6.91
C VAL A 56 3.18 1.03 -8.42
N LYS A 57 3.83 0.14 -9.16
CA LYS A 57 3.65 0.00 -10.61
C LYS A 57 2.20 -0.32 -10.98
N ASN A 58 1.55 -1.17 -10.19
CA ASN A 58 0.15 -1.51 -10.40
C ASN A 58 -0.78 -0.31 -10.12
N LEU A 59 -0.43 0.54 -9.16
CA LEU A 59 -1.18 1.76 -8.88
C LEU A 59 -1.15 2.75 -10.05
N ASP A 60 -0.08 2.80 -10.79
CA ASP A 60 0.06 3.68 -11.96
C ASP A 60 -0.95 3.37 -13.07
N LYS A 61 -1.54 2.17 -13.06
CA LYS A 61 -2.57 1.77 -14.03
C LYS A 61 -3.94 2.36 -13.74
N TYR A 62 -4.16 2.85 -12.52
CA TYR A 62 -5.45 3.41 -12.13
C TYR A 62 -5.47 4.90 -12.31
N GLU A 63 -6.59 5.42 -12.79
CA GLU A 63 -6.83 6.84 -12.78
C GLU A 63 -6.91 7.31 -11.32
N ARG A 64 -6.39 8.50 -11.07
CA ARG A 64 -6.33 9.05 -9.71
C ARG A 64 -7.69 9.11 -9.03
N LYS A 65 -8.74 9.50 -9.76
CA LYS A 65 -10.10 9.56 -9.21
C LYS A 65 -10.60 8.21 -8.73
N ASP A 66 -10.27 7.15 -9.46
CA ASP A 66 -10.67 5.78 -9.12
C ASP A 66 -9.94 5.29 -7.89
N LEU A 67 -8.65 5.60 -7.78
CA LEU A 67 -7.84 5.29 -6.61
C LEU A 67 -8.38 6.02 -5.37
N MET A 68 -8.73 7.30 -5.50
CA MET A 68 -9.30 8.08 -4.40
C MET A 68 -10.65 7.55 -3.97
N ALA A 69 -11.52 7.20 -4.92
CA ALA A 69 -12.81 6.57 -4.62
C ALA A 69 -12.63 5.27 -3.87
N TRP A 70 -11.68 4.45 -4.29
CA TRP A 70 -11.34 3.21 -3.60
C TRP A 70 -10.85 3.45 -2.18
N LEU A 71 -9.95 4.42 -1.98
CA LEU A 71 -9.43 4.78 -0.65
C LEU A 71 -10.56 5.25 0.28
N VAL A 72 -11.46 6.08 -0.20
CA VAL A 72 -12.62 6.55 0.58
C VAL A 72 -13.50 5.36 0.99
N THR A 73 -13.79 4.47 0.06
CA THR A 73 -14.59 3.27 0.33
C THR A 73 -13.95 2.37 1.38
N GLN A 74 -12.65 2.13 1.29
CA GLN A 74 -11.93 1.32 2.27
C GLN A 74 -11.88 2.01 3.63
N THR A 75 -11.70 3.32 3.66
CA THR A 75 -11.69 4.10 4.90
C THR A 75 -13.05 4.04 5.59
N GLU A 76 -14.15 4.13 4.85
CA GLU A 76 -15.51 3.96 5.39
C GLU A 76 -15.70 2.58 6.01
N ARG A 77 -15.23 1.54 5.36
CA ARG A 77 -15.30 0.17 5.89
C ARG A 77 -14.57 0.03 7.22
N VAL A 78 -13.36 0.58 7.30
CA VAL A 78 -12.56 0.57 8.53
C VAL A 78 -13.27 1.34 9.63
N TYR A 79 -13.84 2.51 9.31
CA TYR A 79 -14.59 3.34 10.25
C TYR A 79 -15.78 2.57 10.83
N LEU A 80 -16.61 1.97 9.99
CA LEU A 80 -17.78 1.22 10.44
C LEU A 80 -17.38 0.02 11.31
N LYS A 81 -16.34 -0.69 10.90
CA LYS A 81 -15.83 -1.83 11.66
C LYS A 81 -15.26 -1.42 13.01
N ALA A 82 -14.60 -0.28 13.07
CA ALA A 82 -14.07 0.29 14.31
C ALA A 82 -15.20 0.68 15.27
N LEU A 83 -16.30 1.25 14.75
CA LEU A 83 -17.47 1.57 15.57
C LEU A 83 -18.13 0.30 16.14
N GLU A 84 -18.29 -0.73 15.32
CA GLU A 84 -18.86 -2.02 15.77
C GLU A 84 -18.02 -2.65 16.89
N SER A 85 -16.71 -2.50 16.83
CA SER A 85 -15.76 -3.06 17.80
C SER A 85 -15.45 -2.13 18.96
N ASN A 86 -16.14 -0.98 19.09
CA ASN A 86 -15.89 0.07 20.08
C ASN A 86 -14.44 0.57 20.10
N GLN A 87 -13.77 0.56 18.95
CA GLN A 87 -12.41 1.07 18.80
C GLN A 87 -12.48 2.54 18.38
N LEU A 88 -12.79 3.42 19.32
CA LEU A 88 -13.02 4.85 19.03
C LEU A 88 -11.80 5.56 18.47
N SER A 89 -10.60 5.23 18.95
CA SER A 89 -9.36 5.81 18.40
C SER A 89 -9.16 5.48 16.93
N ALA A 90 -9.44 4.24 16.54
CA ALA A 90 -9.37 3.80 15.15
C ALA A 90 -10.43 4.49 14.29
N ALA A 91 -11.64 4.67 14.83
CA ALA A 91 -12.71 5.38 14.14
C ALA A 91 -12.35 6.84 13.88
N ILE A 92 -11.79 7.52 14.89
CA ILE A 92 -11.33 8.91 14.75
C ILE A 92 -10.18 9.00 13.74
N GLY A 93 -9.24 8.06 13.77
CA GLY A 93 -8.15 7.98 12.80
C GLY A 93 -8.66 7.84 11.37
N SER A 94 -9.69 7.02 11.16
CA SER A 94 -10.32 6.85 9.85
C SER A 94 -10.98 8.13 9.35
N LEU A 95 -11.69 8.86 10.24
CA LEU A 95 -12.29 10.15 9.90
C LEU A 95 -11.24 11.19 9.54
N ASN A 96 -10.13 11.23 10.28
CA ASN A 96 -9.02 12.13 10.01
C ASN A 96 -8.39 11.83 8.64
N LEU A 97 -8.22 10.55 8.30
CA LEU A 97 -7.70 10.14 7.00
C LEU A 97 -8.65 10.56 5.88
N MET A 98 -9.94 10.35 6.04
CA MET A 98 -10.97 10.73 5.06
C MET A 98 -10.98 12.25 4.85
N HIS A 99 -10.88 13.02 5.92
CA HIS A 99 -10.79 14.48 5.86
C HIS A 99 -9.56 14.93 5.07
N ARG A 100 -8.41 14.31 5.32
CA ARG A 100 -7.16 14.60 4.64
C ARG A 100 -7.24 14.30 3.14
N ILE A 101 -7.81 13.14 2.78
CA ILE A 101 -8.04 12.76 1.37
C ILE A 101 -8.93 13.80 0.68
N THR A 102 -9.98 14.24 1.35
CA THR A 102 -10.93 15.24 0.81
C THR A 102 -10.25 16.59 0.57
N ILE A 103 -9.41 17.04 1.50
CA ILE A 103 -8.66 18.30 1.36
C ILE A 103 -7.68 18.20 0.19
N GLU A 104 -6.91 17.14 0.09
CA GLU A 104 -5.95 16.94 -1.00
C GLU A 104 -6.64 16.93 -2.36
N ALA A 105 -7.80 16.30 -2.45
CA ALA A 105 -8.61 16.30 -3.67
C ALA A 105 -9.06 17.72 -4.06
N ALA A 106 -9.52 18.50 -3.08
CA ALA A 106 -9.95 19.87 -3.30
C ALA A 106 -8.79 20.79 -3.71
N GLU A 107 -7.65 20.68 -3.04
CA GLU A 107 -6.45 21.45 -3.37
C GLU A 107 -5.96 21.17 -4.79
N LYS A 108 -5.92 19.92 -5.19
CA LYS A 108 -5.50 19.53 -6.53
C LYS A 108 -6.47 20.01 -7.61
N LYS A 109 -7.74 19.98 -7.32
CA LYS A 109 -8.75 20.52 -8.22
C LYS A 109 -8.57 22.03 -8.39
N ALA A 110 -8.31 22.74 -7.30
CA ALA A 110 -8.05 24.18 -7.32
C ALA A 110 -6.76 24.51 -8.09
N ASN A 111 -5.67 23.77 -7.83
CA ASN A 111 -4.40 23.96 -8.52
C ASN A 111 -4.51 23.66 -10.02
N LYS A 112 -5.23 22.62 -10.38
CA LYS A 112 -5.47 22.27 -11.79
C LYS A 112 -6.23 23.39 -12.50
N HIS A 113 -7.23 23.96 -11.84
CA HIS A 113 -8.00 25.07 -12.38
C HIS A 113 -7.12 26.32 -12.52
N TYR A 114 -6.32 26.64 -11.51
CA TYR A 114 -5.38 27.77 -11.53
C TYR A 114 -4.36 27.62 -12.66
N HIS A 115 -3.73 26.46 -12.79
CA HIS A 115 -2.79 26.19 -13.88
C HIS A 115 -3.44 26.24 -15.25
N GLY A 116 -4.68 25.84 -15.37
CA GLY A 116 -5.47 25.97 -16.59
C GLY A 116 -5.64 27.41 -17.03
N ASN A 117 -5.78 28.34 -16.06
CA ASN A 117 -5.92 29.78 -16.33
C ASN A 117 -4.58 30.47 -16.61
N CYS A 118 -3.46 29.85 -16.26
CA CYS A 118 -2.12 30.40 -16.46
C CYS A 118 -1.42 29.92 -17.74
N LYS A 119 -2.10 29.17 -18.57
CA LYS A 119 -1.57 28.77 -19.87
C LYS A 119 -1.81 29.88 -20.88
N PHE A 120 -0.78 30.62 -21.09
CA PHE A 120 -0.74 31.66 -22.10
C PHE A 120 0.19 31.27 -23.22
#